data_191be4b949c8798af9e580819f630b59
#
_entry.id   191be4b949c8798af9e580819f630b59
#
_cell.length_a   1.000
_cell.length_b   1.000
_cell.length_c   1.000
_cell.angle_alpha   90.00
_cell.angle_beta   90.00
_cell.angle_gamma   90.00
#
_symmetry.space_group_name_H-M   'P 1'
#
loop_
_entity.id
_entity.type
_entity.pdbx_description
1 polymer ?
#
loop_
_entity_poly.entity_id
_entity_poly.type
_entity_poly.pdbx_seq_one_letter_code
_entity_poly.pdbx_strand_id
1 'polypeptide(L)'
;MVNIKINGKPVEVQEGKTILEAARENNIHIPTLCYLKDLNQIGACRMCLVEIKGARALQAACVYPVSEGLEIYTNSAKVRNARKATLELILSNHERKCLTCIRNRNCELQKLCDELGIEDIRYEGKNIEYELDTSSPSLVRDNNKCILCRRCVAACKNQGISVIECVERGFNTHIAPYFEKPINDAACIYCGRERNDQIHHRYDQ
;
A
#
# COMPACT_ATOMS: atom_id res chain seq x y z
N MET A 1 27.86 -8.91 -5.52
CA MET A 1 27.33 -8.99 -4.15
C MET A 1 27.79 -7.75 -3.42
N VAL A 2 26.94 -7.20 -2.54
CA VAL A 2 27.26 -6.05 -1.68
C VAL A 2 27.02 -6.45 -0.22
N ASN A 3 27.86 -5.94 0.67
CA ASN A 3 27.75 -6.18 2.12
C ASN A 3 27.05 -5.01 2.78
N ILE A 4 25.97 -5.28 3.47
CA ILE A 4 25.17 -4.31 4.21
C ILE A 4 24.94 -4.77 5.65
N LYS A 5 24.48 -3.89 6.51
CA LYS A 5 24.03 -4.25 7.86
C LYS A 5 22.57 -3.89 8.01
N ILE A 6 21.75 -4.84 8.45
CA ILE A 6 20.34 -4.60 8.80
C ILE A 6 20.14 -4.88 10.28
N ASN A 7 19.76 -3.87 11.06
CA ASN A 7 19.62 -3.95 12.52
C ASN A 7 20.87 -4.53 13.22
N GLY A 8 22.06 -4.15 12.74
CA GLY A 8 23.35 -4.62 13.26
C GLY A 8 23.81 -5.98 12.75
N LYS A 9 22.97 -6.74 12.03
CA LYS A 9 23.35 -8.03 11.44
C LYS A 9 23.99 -7.80 10.06
N PRO A 10 25.17 -8.37 9.78
CA PRO A 10 25.78 -8.34 8.46
C PRO A 10 24.98 -9.23 7.52
N VAL A 11 24.75 -8.76 6.29
CA VAL A 11 23.99 -9.43 5.25
C VAL A 11 24.69 -9.22 3.91
N GLU A 12 24.90 -10.29 3.18
CA GLU A 12 25.38 -10.25 1.80
C GLU A 12 24.19 -10.30 0.84
N VAL A 13 24.11 -9.35 -0.09
CA VAL A 13 22.97 -9.17 -0.99
C VAL A 13 23.45 -8.99 -2.42
N GLN A 14 22.66 -9.47 -3.37
CA GLN A 14 22.91 -9.22 -4.78
C GLN A 14 22.74 -7.72 -5.10
N GLU A 15 23.67 -7.15 -5.82
CA GLU A 15 23.59 -5.78 -6.31
C GLU A 15 22.35 -5.55 -7.19
N GLY A 16 21.77 -4.35 -7.09
CA GLY A 16 20.55 -4.01 -7.82
C GLY A 16 19.24 -4.34 -7.10
N LYS A 17 19.26 -5.11 -6.01
CA LYS A 17 18.07 -5.33 -5.17
C LYS A 17 17.72 -4.10 -4.34
N THR A 18 16.46 -4.03 -3.95
CA THR A 18 16.00 -3.03 -2.98
C THR A 18 16.26 -3.47 -1.53
N ILE A 19 16.29 -2.50 -0.61
CA ILE A 19 16.40 -2.79 0.84
C ILE A 19 15.27 -3.74 1.30
N LEU A 20 14.05 -3.59 0.76
CA LEU A 20 12.92 -4.44 1.11
C LEU A 20 13.15 -5.89 0.68
N GLU A 21 13.68 -6.11 -0.53
CA GLU A 21 13.99 -7.45 -1.03
C GLU A 21 15.10 -8.09 -0.21
N ALA A 22 16.16 -7.35 0.05
CA ALA A 22 17.25 -7.78 0.92
C ALA A 22 16.77 -8.19 2.33
N ALA A 23 15.88 -7.39 2.92
CA ALA A 23 15.31 -7.68 4.23
C ALA A 23 14.44 -8.95 4.22
N ARG A 24 13.59 -9.12 3.20
CA ARG A 24 12.73 -10.31 3.05
C ARG A 24 13.51 -11.60 2.87
N GLU A 25 14.57 -11.58 2.07
CA GLU A 25 15.46 -12.74 1.88
C GLU A 25 16.18 -13.17 3.17
N ASN A 26 16.34 -12.22 4.08
CA ASN A 26 16.96 -12.47 5.38
C ASN A 26 15.95 -12.59 6.53
N ASN A 27 14.67 -12.84 6.23
CA ASN A 27 13.58 -12.98 7.20
C ASN A 27 13.42 -11.76 8.13
N ILE A 28 13.75 -10.57 7.66
CA ILE A 28 13.55 -9.32 8.38
C ILE A 28 12.26 -8.68 7.87
N HIS A 29 11.27 -8.58 8.74
CA HIS A 29 9.98 -7.99 8.40
C HIS A 29 10.07 -6.46 8.28
N ILE A 30 9.67 -5.94 7.12
CA ILE A 30 9.41 -4.52 6.87
C ILE A 30 7.98 -4.41 6.33
N PRO A 31 7.07 -3.69 7.02
CA PRO A 31 5.66 -3.61 6.61
C PRO A 31 5.50 -2.86 5.29
N THR A 32 4.49 -3.25 4.52
CA THR A 32 4.14 -2.62 3.24
C THR A 32 2.63 -2.62 3.05
N LEU A 33 2.07 -1.63 2.37
CA LEU A 33 0.67 -1.61 1.93
C LEU A 33 0.54 -1.52 0.41
N CYS A 34 1.44 -0.78 -0.26
CA CYS A 34 1.35 -0.61 -1.71
C CYS A 34 2.23 -1.59 -2.51
N TYR A 35 3.26 -2.17 -1.91
CA TYR A 35 4.21 -3.01 -2.63
C TYR A 35 3.58 -4.30 -3.14
N LEU A 36 3.76 -4.57 -4.43
CA LEU A 36 3.60 -5.88 -5.07
C LEU A 36 4.88 -6.19 -5.81
N LYS A 37 5.45 -7.36 -5.54
CA LYS A 37 6.69 -7.80 -6.20
C LYS A 37 6.48 -7.78 -7.73
N ASP A 38 7.44 -7.23 -8.44
CA ASP A 38 7.50 -7.14 -9.91
C ASP A 38 6.36 -6.34 -10.58
N LEU A 39 5.38 -5.86 -9.82
CA LEU A 39 4.21 -5.16 -10.35
C LEU A 39 4.07 -3.71 -9.85
N ASN A 40 4.22 -3.47 -8.56
CA ASN A 40 3.94 -2.17 -7.96
C ASN A 40 4.99 -1.78 -6.92
N GLN A 41 6.01 -1.05 -7.36
CA GLN A 41 7.13 -0.57 -6.54
C GLN A 41 7.18 0.97 -6.56
N ILE A 42 6.11 1.62 -6.12
CA ILE A 42 5.93 3.07 -6.25
C ILE A 42 6.27 3.87 -4.98
N GLY A 43 6.51 3.20 -3.86
CA GLY A 43 6.85 3.86 -2.60
C GLY A 43 5.76 4.78 -2.03
N ALA A 44 4.49 4.64 -2.44
CA ALA A 44 3.42 5.59 -2.13
C ALA A 44 2.99 5.56 -0.65
N CYS A 45 2.79 4.37 -0.06
CA CYS A 45 2.19 4.23 1.28
C CYS A 45 3.14 4.59 2.43
N ARG A 46 4.44 4.66 2.20
CA ARG A 46 5.48 4.96 3.21
C ARG A 46 5.53 4.03 4.43
N MET A 47 4.84 2.90 4.40
CA MET A 47 4.93 1.92 5.51
C MET A 47 6.30 1.24 5.57
N CYS A 48 7.01 1.13 4.45
CA CYS A 48 8.33 0.53 4.37
C CYS A 48 9.49 1.49 4.71
N LEU A 49 9.24 2.62 5.38
CA LEU A 49 10.30 3.54 5.80
C LEU A 49 11.34 2.83 6.67
N VAL A 50 12.61 3.12 6.39
CA VAL A 50 13.77 2.68 7.17
C VAL A 50 14.71 3.86 7.40
N GLU A 51 15.51 3.76 8.44
CA GLU A 51 16.57 4.70 8.74
C GLU A 51 17.88 4.15 8.21
N ILE A 52 18.63 4.97 7.46
CA ILE A 52 19.97 4.65 7.00
C ILE A 52 20.93 5.52 7.75
N LYS A 53 21.98 4.94 8.33
CA LYS A 53 23.02 5.67 9.06
C LYS A 53 23.67 6.70 8.17
N GLY A 54 23.74 7.94 8.64
CA GLY A 54 24.28 9.07 7.88
C GLY A 54 23.30 9.70 6.88
N ALA A 55 22.13 9.11 6.62
CA ALA A 55 21.13 9.74 5.76
C ALA A 55 20.32 10.81 6.51
N ARG A 56 20.07 11.94 5.85
CA ARG A 56 19.30 13.06 6.42
C ARG A 56 17.84 12.70 6.67
N ALA A 57 17.24 11.86 5.82
CA ALA A 57 15.83 11.51 5.86
C ALA A 57 15.63 9.99 5.84
N LEU A 58 14.45 9.53 6.33
CA LEU A 58 14.01 8.15 6.19
C LEU A 58 13.80 7.81 4.71
N GLN A 59 14.14 6.57 4.34
CA GLN A 59 14.04 6.08 2.98
C GLN A 59 12.97 5.00 2.86
N ALA A 60 12.30 4.92 1.70
CA ALA A 60 11.32 3.88 1.42
C ALA A 60 12.06 2.62 0.91
N ALA A 61 12.13 1.59 1.74
CA ALA A 61 12.88 0.36 1.47
C ALA A 61 12.46 -0.35 0.16
N CYS A 62 11.21 -0.19 -0.27
CA CYS A 62 10.70 -0.85 -1.49
C CYS A 62 11.23 -0.25 -2.80
N VAL A 63 11.84 0.93 -2.77
CA VAL A 63 12.38 1.62 -3.96
C VAL A 63 13.84 2.04 -3.80
N TYR A 64 14.41 1.89 -2.61
CA TYR A 64 15.79 2.29 -2.36
C TYR A 64 16.74 1.11 -2.64
N PRO A 65 17.67 1.24 -3.60
CA PRO A 65 18.61 0.18 -3.94
C PRO A 65 19.65 -0.02 -2.84
N VAL A 66 20.11 -1.25 -2.69
CA VAL A 66 21.24 -1.55 -1.81
C VAL A 66 22.55 -1.09 -2.42
N SER A 67 23.50 -0.65 -1.57
CA SER A 67 24.87 -0.35 -1.94
C SER A 67 25.84 -0.78 -0.84
N GLU A 68 27.10 -0.93 -1.18
CA GLU A 68 28.13 -1.41 -0.25
C GLU A 68 28.21 -0.55 1.01
N GLY A 69 28.30 -1.18 2.17
CA GLY A 69 28.47 -0.54 3.46
C GLY A 69 27.22 0.11 4.06
N LEU A 70 26.04 -0.04 3.47
CA LEU A 70 24.80 0.49 4.06
C LEU A 70 24.53 -0.11 5.45
N GLU A 71 24.24 0.77 6.40
CA GLU A 71 23.80 0.40 7.75
C GLU A 71 22.36 0.87 7.96
N ILE A 72 21.41 -0.08 8.09
CA ILE A 72 19.97 0.11 8.00
C ILE A 72 19.30 -0.29 9.29
N TYR A 73 18.41 0.57 9.80
CA TYR A 73 17.57 0.31 10.97
C TYR A 73 16.10 0.28 10.54
N THR A 74 15.46 -0.87 10.73
CA THR A 74 14.09 -1.11 10.26
C THR A 74 13.04 -0.75 11.29
N ASN A 75 13.41 -0.54 12.56
CA ASN A 75 12.47 -0.35 13.67
C ASN A 75 12.99 0.64 14.73
N SER A 76 13.70 1.71 14.33
CA SER A 76 14.08 2.78 15.25
C SER A 76 12.85 3.58 15.73
N ALA A 77 12.99 4.33 16.84
CA ALA A 77 11.91 5.20 17.31
C ALA A 77 11.46 6.19 16.22
N LYS A 78 12.41 6.75 15.47
CA LYS A 78 12.14 7.65 14.33
C LYS A 78 11.31 6.97 13.24
N VAL A 79 11.63 5.72 12.90
CA VAL A 79 10.89 4.92 11.92
C VAL A 79 9.48 4.62 12.41
N ARG A 80 9.32 4.16 13.66
CA ARG A 80 7.99 3.87 14.24
C ARG A 80 7.09 5.11 14.26
N ASN A 81 7.62 6.24 14.72
CA ASN A 81 6.85 7.50 14.76
C ASN A 81 6.41 7.97 13.37
N ALA A 82 7.29 7.87 12.36
CA ALA A 82 6.96 8.23 11.00
C ALA A 82 5.90 7.30 10.39
N ARG A 83 5.99 5.98 10.63
CA ARG A 83 4.97 5.01 10.20
C ARG A 83 3.63 5.26 10.89
N LYS A 84 3.64 5.54 12.21
CA LYS A 84 2.42 5.87 12.96
C LYS A 84 1.73 7.09 12.36
N ALA A 85 2.45 8.18 12.17
CA ALA A 85 1.90 9.40 11.56
C ALA A 85 1.33 9.15 10.14
N THR A 86 2.06 8.39 9.33
CA THR A 86 1.61 8.05 7.97
C THR A 86 0.35 7.17 7.97
N LEU A 87 0.29 6.20 8.89
CA LEU A 87 -0.86 5.31 9.02
C LEU A 87 -2.11 6.09 9.47
N GLU A 88 -1.96 7.00 10.43
CA GLU A 88 -3.04 7.90 10.85
C GLU A 88 -3.54 8.79 9.70
N LEU A 89 -2.64 9.28 8.83
CA LEU A 89 -3.03 10.03 7.63
C LEU A 89 -3.81 9.16 6.63
N ILE A 90 -3.45 7.90 6.45
CA ILE A 90 -4.22 6.97 5.62
C ILE A 90 -5.62 6.76 6.23
N LEU A 91 -5.69 6.58 7.54
CA LEU A 91 -6.94 6.34 8.26
C LEU A 91 -7.84 7.57 8.32
N SER A 92 -7.30 8.78 8.21
CA SER A 92 -8.09 10.02 8.23
C SER A 92 -9.03 10.17 7.04
N ASN A 93 -8.78 9.44 5.95
CA ASN A 93 -9.65 9.38 4.75
C ASN A 93 -10.14 7.96 4.44
N HIS A 94 -10.16 7.08 5.44
CA HIS A 94 -10.62 5.71 5.27
C HIS A 94 -11.87 5.45 6.10
N GLU A 95 -12.89 4.79 5.53
CA GLU A 95 -14.09 4.40 6.26
C GLU A 95 -13.75 3.38 7.35
N ARG A 96 -13.92 3.77 8.62
CA ARG A 96 -13.50 2.99 9.80
C ARG A 96 -14.57 2.02 10.32
N LYS A 97 -15.41 1.49 9.45
CA LYS A 97 -16.45 0.50 9.81
C LYS A 97 -15.89 -0.92 9.82
N CYS A 98 -14.80 -1.17 10.55
CA CYS A 98 -14.08 -2.44 10.53
C CYS A 98 -14.95 -3.64 10.89
N LEU A 99 -15.87 -3.51 11.85
CA LEU A 99 -16.73 -4.62 12.31
C LEU A 99 -17.68 -5.15 11.23
N THR A 100 -18.10 -4.30 10.29
CA THR A 100 -18.99 -4.66 9.18
C THR A 100 -18.22 -4.77 7.85
N CYS A 101 -16.91 -4.61 7.88
CA CYS A 101 -16.08 -4.69 6.69
C CYS A 101 -15.84 -6.15 6.31
N ILE A 102 -15.99 -6.50 5.04
CA ILE A 102 -15.70 -7.83 4.50
C ILE A 102 -14.24 -8.28 4.75
N ARG A 103 -13.32 -7.33 4.93
CA ARG A 103 -11.90 -7.60 5.25
C ARG A 103 -11.62 -7.70 6.74
N ASN A 104 -12.62 -7.64 7.60
CA ASN A 104 -12.40 -7.73 9.05
C ASN A 104 -11.58 -8.98 9.40
N ARG A 105 -10.56 -8.82 10.25
CA ARG A 105 -9.58 -9.84 10.66
C ARG A 105 -8.65 -10.37 9.54
N ASN A 106 -8.84 -9.96 8.29
CA ASN A 106 -7.98 -10.30 7.16
C ASN A 106 -7.59 -9.02 6.38
N CYS A 107 -7.19 -7.98 7.11
CA CYS A 107 -6.85 -6.66 6.58
C CYS A 107 -5.44 -6.28 7.00
N GLU A 108 -4.55 -6.01 6.02
CA GLU A 108 -3.18 -5.55 6.27
C GLU A 108 -3.17 -4.20 7.02
N LEU A 109 -4.12 -3.31 6.70
CA LEU A 109 -4.27 -2.02 7.36
C LEU A 109 -4.62 -2.19 8.84
N GLN A 110 -5.62 -3.02 9.16
CA GLN A 110 -6.05 -3.32 10.53
C GLN A 110 -4.89 -3.91 11.35
N LYS A 111 -4.17 -4.88 10.78
CA LYS A 111 -3.00 -5.48 11.43
C LYS A 111 -1.91 -4.44 11.75
N LEU A 112 -1.65 -3.50 10.85
CA LEU A 112 -0.69 -2.43 11.10
C LEU A 112 -1.16 -1.43 12.16
N CYS A 113 -2.47 -1.19 12.28
CA CYS A 113 -3.02 -0.38 13.36
C CYS A 113 -2.70 -1.00 14.73
N ASP A 114 -2.92 -2.31 14.85
CA ASP A 114 -2.61 -3.06 16.07
C ASP A 114 -1.10 -3.05 16.37
N GLU A 115 -0.26 -3.33 15.37
CA GLU A 115 1.21 -3.35 15.52
C GLU A 115 1.81 -2.00 15.92
N LEU A 116 1.23 -0.90 15.46
CA LEU A 116 1.70 0.46 15.73
C LEU A 116 0.97 1.14 16.90
N GLY A 117 0.01 0.45 17.52
CA GLY A 117 -0.77 0.98 18.64
C GLY A 117 -1.53 2.25 18.26
N ILE A 118 -2.33 2.18 17.18
CA ILE A 118 -3.22 3.27 16.78
C ILE A 118 -4.52 3.12 17.55
N GLU A 119 -4.72 3.95 18.55
CA GLU A 119 -5.98 4.04 19.32
C GLU A 119 -6.85 5.17 18.79
N ASP A 120 -6.24 6.36 18.62
CA ASP A 120 -6.89 7.55 18.10
C ASP A 120 -6.16 8.10 16.88
N ILE A 121 -6.88 8.78 16.02
CA ILE A 121 -6.35 9.46 14.85
C ILE A 121 -6.23 10.95 15.14
N ARG A 122 -5.01 11.46 15.15
CA ARG A 122 -4.72 12.89 15.43
C ARG A 122 -5.15 13.81 14.30
N TYR A 123 -5.30 13.28 13.09
CA TYR A 123 -5.65 14.05 11.90
C TYR A 123 -7.14 13.91 11.63
N GLU A 124 -7.87 14.99 11.85
CA GLU A 124 -9.27 15.07 11.43
C GLU A 124 -9.32 15.49 9.97
N GLY A 125 -10.09 14.76 9.18
CA GLY A 125 -10.30 15.03 7.77
C GLY A 125 -11.77 14.85 7.38
N LYS A 126 -12.16 15.44 6.28
CA LYS A 126 -13.45 15.18 5.67
C LYS A 126 -13.32 13.91 4.83
N ASN A 127 -13.96 12.82 5.25
CA ASN A 127 -14.08 11.65 4.39
C ASN A 127 -14.91 12.02 3.16
N ILE A 128 -14.40 11.68 2.00
CA ILE A 128 -15.16 11.79 0.75
C ILE A 128 -16.02 10.54 0.68
N GLU A 129 -17.34 10.73 0.56
CA GLU A 129 -18.27 9.63 0.36
C GLU A 129 -18.43 9.37 -1.13
N TYR A 130 -18.17 8.13 -1.54
CA TYR A 130 -18.35 7.64 -2.90
C TYR A 130 -19.54 6.68 -2.95
N GLU A 131 -20.32 6.77 -4.02
CA GLU A 131 -21.33 5.78 -4.31
C GLU A 131 -20.70 4.43 -4.66
N LEU A 132 -21.38 3.35 -4.29
CA LEU A 132 -20.97 1.99 -4.66
C LEU A 132 -21.20 1.77 -6.15
N ASP A 133 -20.16 1.37 -6.86
CA ASP A 133 -20.31 0.93 -8.25
C ASP A 133 -20.72 -0.56 -8.27
N THR A 134 -21.99 -0.77 -8.46
CA THR A 134 -22.63 -2.09 -8.58
C THR A 134 -23.06 -2.41 -10.02
N SER A 135 -22.56 -1.66 -11.00
CA SER A 135 -22.93 -1.81 -12.40
C SER A 135 -22.52 -3.16 -13.00
N SER A 136 -21.44 -3.74 -12.53
CA SER A 136 -20.96 -5.04 -12.99
C SER A 136 -21.77 -6.21 -12.40
N PRO A 137 -22.03 -7.27 -13.17
CA PRO A 137 -22.69 -8.48 -12.66
C PRO A 137 -21.81 -9.27 -11.66
N SER A 138 -20.49 -9.14 -11.73
CA SER A 138 -19.54 -9.96 -10.96
C SER A 138 -18.73 -9.17 -9.92
N LEU A 139 -18.62 -7.85 -10.07
CA LEU A 139 -17.79 -7.00 -9.21
C LEU A 139 -18.61 -5.90 -8.55
N VAL A 140 -18.27 -5.58 -7.31
CA VAL A 140 -18.71 -4.38 -6.60
C VAL A 140 -17.48 -3.58 -6.25
N ARG A 141 -17.47 -2.30 -6.59
CA ARG A 141 -16.36 -1.40 -6.27
C ARG A 141 -16.78 -0.37 -5.23
N ASP A 142 -16.00 -0.29 -4.16
CA ASP A 142 -16.21 0.60 -3.03
C ASP A 142 -14.97 1.48 -2.80
N ASN A 143 -15.01 2.71 -3.29
CA ASN A 143 -13.91 3.65 -3.11
C ASN A 143 -13.78 4.17 -1.66
N ASN A 144 -14.81 4.01 -0.81
CA ASN A 144 -14.73 4.39 0.60
C ASN A 144 -13.70 3.55 1.38
N LYS A 145 -13.37 2.37 0.86
CA LYS A 145 -12.36 1.46 1.42
C LYS A 145 -10.98 1.61 0.77
N CYS A 146 -10.82 2.63 -0.10
CA CYS A 146 -9.57 2.86 -0.83
C CYS A 146 -8.49 3.49 0.04
N ILE A 147 -7.30 2.89 0.04
CA ILE A 147 -6.08 3.44 0.67
C ILE A 147 -5.09 3.99 -0.37
N LEU A 148 -5.51 4.14 -1.62
CA LEU A 148 -4.70 4.65 -2.74
C LEU A 148 -3.38 3.89 -2.95
N CYS A 149 -3.36 2.59 -2.65
CA CYS A 149 -2.15 1.77 -2.80
C CYS A 149 -1.78 1.48 -4.26
N ARG A 150 -2.69 1.71 -5.22
CA ARG A 150 -2.53 1.48 -6.67
C ARG A 150 -2.19 0.05 -7.08
N ARG A 151 -2.35 -0.94 -6.21
CA ARG A 151 -2.13 -2.36 -6.56
C ARG A 151 -3.07 -2.79 -7.69
N CYS A 152 -4.35 -2.39 -7.63
CA CYS A 152 -5.34 -2.68 -8.67
C CYS A 152 -4.99 -2.04 -10.02
N VAL A 153 -4.51 -0.79 -10.00
CA VAL A 153 -4.04 -0.09 -11.21
C VAL A 153 -2.88 -0.83 -11.85
N ALA A 154 -1.87 -1.20 -11.07
CA ALA A 154 -0.71 -1.95 -11.54
C ALA A 154 -1.11 -3.33 -12.10
N ALA A 155 -2.02 -4.04 -11.42
CA ALA A 155 -2.54 -5.33 -11.87
C ALA A 155 -3.30 -5.19 -13.20
N CYS A 156 -4.16 -4.19 -13.33
CA CYS A 156 -4.90 -3.89 -14.56
C CYS A 156 -3.95 -3.56 -15.73
N LYS A 157 -2.94 -2.73 -15.46
CA LYS A 157 -1.92 -2.35 -16.44
C LYS A 157 -1.11 -3.55 -16.91
N ASN A 158 -0.77 -4.46 -16.01
CA ASN A 158 -0.05 -5.68 -16.34
C ASN A 158 -0.86 -6.67 -17.20
N GLN A 159 -2.20 -6.54 -17.23
CA GLN A 159 -3.06 -7.29 -18.17
C GLN A 159 -3.13 -6.61 -19.57
N GLY A 160 -2.46 -5.50 -19.77
CA GLY A 160 -2.49 -4.73 -21.03
C GLY A 160 -3.76 -3.92 -21.26
N ILE A 161 -4.69 -3.87 -20.30
CA ILE A 161 -6.01 -3.25 -20.47
C ILE A 161 -6.06 -1.83 -19.93
N SER A 162 -5.46 -1.57 -18.77
CA SER A 162 -5.37 -0.24 -18.15
C SER A 162 -6.70 0.51 -18.03
N VAL A 163 -7.78 -0.17 -17.64
CA VAL A 163 -9.13 0.41 -17.55
C VAL A 163 -9.24 1.40 -16.38
N ILE A 164 -8.57 1.11 -15.27
CA ILE A 164 -8.63 1.93 -14.05
C ILE A 164 -7.31 2.65 -13.80
N GLU A 165 -7.41 3.89 -13.33
CA GLU A 165 -6.25 4.73 -12.99
C GLU A 165 -6.58 5.62 -11.79
N CYS A 166 -5.57 6.33 -11.26
CA CYS A 166 -5.79 7.42 -10.32
C CYS A 166 -6.34 8.63 -11.05
N VAL A 167 -7.50 9.09 -10.64
CA VAL A 167 -8.12 10.32 -11.13
C VAL A 167 -8.08 11.38 -10.04
N GLU A 168 -8.21 12.65 -10.42
CA GLU A 168 -8.10 13.81 -9.56
C GLU A 168 -6.73 13.97 -8.87
N ARG A 169 -6.61 14.94 -7.97
CA ARG A 169 -5.37 15.28 -7.26
C ARG A 169 -5.61 15.59 -5.80
N GLY A 170 -4.54 15.44 -4.99
CA GLY A 170 -4.57 15.75 -3.57
C GLY A 170 -5.59 14.90 -2.84
N PHE A 171 -6.41 15.55 -2.04
CA PHE A 171 -7.40 14.88 -1.19
C PHE A 171 -8.53 14.20 -1.99
N ASN A 172 -8.86 14.73 -3.17
CA ASN A 172 -9.90 14.18 -4.04
C ASN A 172 -9.42 12.97 -4.87
N THR A 173 -8.15 12.60 -4.78
CA THR A 173 -7.61 11.46 -5.53
C THR A 173 -8.37 10.18 -5.21
N HIS A 174 -8.84 9.50 -6.24
CA HIS A 174 -9.50 8.19 -6.13
C HIS A 174 -9.16 7.31 -7.33
N ILE A 175 -9.55 6.06 -7.28
CA ILE A 175 -9.36 5.12 -8.40
C ILE A 175 -10.66 5.04 -9.18
N ALA A 176 -10.60 5.28 -10.49
CA ALA A 176 -11.77 5.18 -11.37
C ALA A 176 -11.38 4.71 -12.78
N PRO A 177 -12.34 4.20 -13.55
CA PRO A 177 -12.20 4.08 -15.01
C PRO A 177 -12.06 5.46 -15.66
N TYR A 178 -11.57 5.49 -16.89
CA TYR A 178 -11.48 6.72 -17.66
C TYR A 178 -12.85 7.40 -17.78
N PHE A 179 -12.86 8.72 -17.64
CA PHE A 179 -14.08 9.55 -17.63
C PHE A 179 -15.04 9.21 -16.49
N GLU A 180 -14.57 8.55 -15.42
CA GLU A 180 -15.36 8.17 -14.25
C GLU A 180 -16.62 7.34 -14.56
N LYS A 181 -16.58 6.61 -15.66
CA LYS A 181 -17.67 5.72 -16.06
C LYS A 181 -17.86 4.58 -15.07
N PRO A 182 -19.09 4.01 -14.95
CA PRO A 182 -19.30 2.74 -14.27
C PRO A 182 -18.39 1.65 -14.83
N ILE A 183 -17.96 0.71 -14.00
CA ILE A 183 -17.00 -0.33 -14.40
C ILE A 183 -17.55 -1.20 -15.57
N ASN A 184 -18.87 -1.38 -15.63
CA ASN A 184 -19.53 -2.13 -16.70
C ASN A 184 -19.47 -1.43 -18.07
N ASP A 185 -19.39 -0.10 -18.07
CA ASP A 185 -19.32 0.71 -19.29
C ASP A 185 -17.87 0.96 -19.74
N ALA A 186 -16.94 0.49 -18.96
CA ALA A 186 -15.52 0.50 -19.27
C ALA A 186 -15.10 -0.82 -19.94
N ALA A 187 -13.97 -0.84 -20.64
CA ALA A 187 -13.45 -2.05 -21.31
C ALA A 187 -12.86 -3.06 -20.29
N CYS A 188 -13.54 -3.28 -19.16
CA CYS A 188 -13.09 -4.19 -18.12
C CYS A 188 -13.36 -5.65 -18.53
N ILE A 189 -12.35 -6.52 -18.39
CA ILE A 189 -12.45 -7.97 -18.69
C ILE A 189 -12.76 -8.81 -17.44
N TYR A 190 -13.02 -8.17 -16.31
CA TYR A 190 -13.35 -8.85 -15.04
C TYR A 190 -12.34 -9.95 -14.64
N CYS A 191 -11.05 -9.70 -14.81
CA CYS A 191 -9.97 -10.68 -14.59
C CYS A 191 -9.81 -11.11 -13.11
N GLY A 192 -10.45 -10.42 -12.17
CA GLY A 192 -10.41 -10.71 -10.73
C GLY A 192 -9.03 -10.50 -10.06
N ARG A 193 -8.07 -9.90 -10.76
CA ARG A 193 -6.72 -9.64 -10.21
C ARG A 193 -6.67 -8.44 -9.28
N GLU A 194 -7.69 -7.60 -9.30
CA GLU A 194 -7.90 -6.46 -8.43
C GLU A 194 -8.46 -6.82 -7.05
N ARG A 195 -8.30 -8.06 -6.58
CA ARG A 195 -8.68 -8.49 -5.22
C ARG A 195 -7.94 -7.68 -4.15
N ASN A 196 -8.24 -6.40 -4.13
CA ASN A 196 -7.88 -5.44 -3.12
C ASN A 196 -9.12 -5.10 -2.30
N ASP A 197 -8.91 -4.41 -1.21
CA ASP A 197 -9.93 -4.04 -0.23
C ASP A 197 -11.15 -3.28 -0.80
N GLN A 198 -11.07 -2.82 -2.06
CA GLN A 198 -12.09 -2.00 -2.74
C GLN A 198 -13.00 -2.77 -3.70
N ILE A 199 -12.53 -3.89 -4.26
CA ILE A 199 -13.25 -4.63 -5.29
C ILE A 199 -13.52 -6.04 -4.77
N HIS A 200 -14.79 -6.40 -4.66
CA HIS A 200 -15.25 -7.69 -4.19
C HIS A 200 -16.03 -8.40 -5.28
N HIS A 201 -15.90 -9.71 -5.36
CA HIS A 201 -16.85 -10.50 -6.13
C HIS A 201 -18.20 -10.51 -5.41
N ARG A 202 -19.30 -10.42 -6.17
CA ARG A 202 -20.68 -10.46 -5.60
C ARG A 202 -20.97 -11.71 -4.78
N TYR A 203 -20.21 -12.77 -5.00
CA TYR A 203 -20.36 -14.05 -4.30
C TYR A 203 -19.50 -14.16 -3.02
N ASP A 204 -18.72 -13.13 -2.68
CA ASP A 204 -17.90 -13.09 -1.46
C ASP A 204 -18.69 -12.42 -0.29
N GLN A 205 -20.00 -12.18 -0.43
CA GLN A 205 -20.88 -11.58 0.60
C GLN A 205 -21.56 -12.63 1.45
#